data_c1615655726c51b133d624f038b6c93d
#
_entry.id   c1615655726c51b133d624f038b6c93d
#
_cell.length_a   1.000
_cell.length_b   1.000
_cell.length_c   1.000
_cell.angle_alpha   90.00
_cell.angle_beta   90.00
_cell.angle_gamma   90.00
#
_symmetry.space_group_name_H-M   'P 1'
#
loop_
_entity.id
_entity.type
_entity.pdbx_description
1 polymer ?
#
loop_
_entity_poly.entity_id
_entity_poly.type
_entity_poly.pdbx_seq_one_letter_code
_entity_poly.pdbx_strand_id
1 'polypeptide(L)'
;MGAYGSPELNQKEELKKEMMYCQICGKEIAKKANVCPNCGARIKAPIYKKWWFWLIIILIITSNTTNNVNQNKVTQTTSGDLIETNKETQPQISEEDYKAMCDTYNYKDIARNPNNYKNKYMKFTGQVIQTSEAWGTVTIRVNVTKNEYDFWEDTVYATYKYSDENESKILEDDIVTIYGICKGDKTYTSVLGSNVTIPSIEVKYWDLKS
;
A
#
# COMPACT_ATOMS: atom_id res chain seq x y z
N MET A 1 33.30 -26.84 -48.39
CA MET A 1 31.85 -26.80 -48.50
C MET A 1 31.35 -25.94 -47.31
N GLY A 2 31.10 -24.67 -47.56
CA GLY A 2 30.64 -23.71 -46.55
C GLY A 2 29.13 -23.77 -46.44
N ALA A 3 28.60 -23.99 -45.25
CA ALA A 3 27.18 -23.94 -44.97
C ALA A 3 26.74 -22.46 -44.87
N TYR A 4 26.04 -21.99 -45.87
CA TYR A 4 25.32 -20.71 -45.83
C TYR A 4 24.09 -20.87 -44.92
N GLY A 5 24.16 -20.33 -43.70
CA GLY A 5 22.99 -20.18 -42.83
C GLY A 5 22.05 -19.16 -43.45
N SER A 6 20.78 -19.56 -43.62
CA SER A 6 19.73 -18.74 -44.25
C SER A 6 19.48 -17.45 -43.49
N PRO A 7 19.43 -16.29 -44.15
CA PRO A 7 19.23 -14.98 -43.49
C PRO A 7 17.90 -14.83 -42.77
N GLU A 8 16.89 -15.66 -43.04
CA GLU A 8 15.57 -15.65 -42.39
C GLU A 8 15.57 -16.13 -40.95
N LEU A 9 16.49 -17.04 -40.54
CA LEU A 9 16.59 -17.50 -39.17
C LEU A 9 17.16 -16.44 -38.24
N ASN A 10 18.09 -15.62 -38.71
CA ASN A 10 18.69 -14.55 -37.91
C ASN A 10 17.72 -13.38 -37.66
N GLN A 11 16.85 -13.07 -38.62
CA GLN A 11 15.81 -12.02 -38.44
C GLN A 11 14.71 -12.44 -37.46
N LYS A 12 14.34 -13.71 -37.37
CA LYS A 12 13.35 -14.21 -36.40
C LYS A 12 13.91 -14.22 -34.97
N GLU A 13 15.18 -14.47 -34.78
CA GLU A 13 15.82 -14.43 -33.46
C GLU A 13 15.99 -12.98 -32.96
N GLU A 14 16.33 -12.04 -33.82
CA GLU A 14 16.41 -10.62 -33.46
C GLU A 14 15.04 -10.03 -33.12
N LEU A 15 13.98 -10.36 -33.86
CA LEU A 15 12.61 -9.97 -33.55
C LEU A 15 12.13 -10.52 -32.19
N LYS A 16 12.49 -11.74 -31.84
CA LYS A 16 12.16 -12.36 -30.55
C LYS A 16 12.87 -11.69 -29.37
N LYS A 17 14.02 -11.09 -29.59
CA LYS A 17 14.82 -10.38 -28.57
C LYS A 17 14.22 -9.00 -28.19
N GLU A 18 13.35 -8.44 -29.03
CA GLU A 18 12.70 -7.15 -28.81
C GLU A 18 11.25 -7.25 -28.29
N MET A 19 10.77 -8.45 -27.98
CA MET A 19 9.43 -8.70 -27.47
C MET A 19 9.43 -8.83 -25.94
N MET A 20 8.34 -8.45 -25.30
CA MET A 20 8.04 -8.65 -23.88
C MET A 20 6.57 -9.06 -23.70
N TYR A 21 6.24 -9.68 -22.58
CA TYR A 21 4.85 -10.03 -22.28
C TYR A 21 4.16 -8.89 -21.54
N CYS A 22 2.92 -8.61 -21.91
CA CYS A 22 2.07 -7.68 -21.18
C CYS A 22 1.71 -8.28 -19.80
N GLN A 23 2.02 -7.58 -18.73
CA GLN A 23 1.73 -8.04 -17.36
C GLN A 23 0.24 -8.14 -17.03
N ILE A 24 -0.62 -7.55 -17.84
CA ILE A 24 -2.08 -7.53 -17.63
C ILE A 24 -2.78 -8.66 -18.39
N CYS A 25 -2.46 -8.88 -19.67
CA CYS A 25 -3.16 -9.85 -20.51
C CYS A 25 -2.27 -11.01 -21.01
N GLY A 26 -0.99 -11.05 -20.66
CA GLY A 26 -0.04 -12.12 -21.02
C GLY A 26 0.37 -12.16 -22.50
N LYS A 27 -0.15 -11.29 -23.37
CA LYS A 27 0.21 -11.30 -24.79
C LYS A 27 1.56 -10.66 -25.04
N GLU A 28 2.26 -11.16 -26.08
CA GLU A 28 3.52 -10.62 -26.54
C GLU A 28 3.33 -9.21 -27.15
N ILE A 29 4.18 -8.28 -26.76
CA ILE A 29 4.20 -6.89 -27.17
C ILE A 29 5.64 -6.41 -27.38
N ALA A 30 5.84 -5.38 -28.20
CA ALA A 30 7.15 -4.79 -28.38
C ALA A 30 7.67 -4.14 -27.08
N LYS A 31 8.95 -4.31 -26.74
CA LYS A 31 9.59 -3.73 -25.52
C LYS A 31 9.48 -2.23 -25.40
N LYS A 32 9.27 -1.51 -26.51
CA LYS A 32 9.12 -0.05 -26.58
C LYS A 32 7.66 0.40 -26.58
N ALA A 33 6.69 -0.52 -26.51
CA ALA A 33 5.28 -0.16 -26.51
C ALA A 33 4.90 0.54 -25.21
N ASN A 34 4.33 1.73 -25.30
CA ASN A 34 3.79 2.49 -24.16
C ASN A 34 2.40 2.02 -23.76
N VAL A 35 1.71 1.34 -24.66
CA VAL A 35 0.35 0.82 -24.47
C VAL A 35 0.26 -0.56 -25.10
N CYS A 36 -0.37 -1.50 -24.42
CA CYS A 36 -0.62 -2.82 -24.98
C CYS A 36 -1.71 -2.74 -26.07
N PRO A 37 -1.43 -3.18 -27.31
CA PRO A 37 -2.41 -3.09 -28.40
C PRO A 37 -3.62 -4.03 -28.21
N ASN A 38 -3.48 -5.03 -27.33
CA ASN A 38 -4.55 -6.01 -27.08
C ASN A 38 -5.51 -5.63 -25.94
N CYS A 39 -5.00 -5.09 -24.83
CA CYS A 39 -5.82 -4.77 -23.65
C CYS A 39 -5.83 -3.28 -23.28
N GLY A 40 -5.12 -2.42 -24.03
CA GLY A 40 -5.06 -0.98 -23.76
C GLY A 40 -4.26 -0.57 -22.52
N ALA A 41 -3.66 -1.51 -21.80
CA ALA A 41 -2.90 -1.23 -20.58
C ALA A 41 -1.65 -0.38 -20.88
N ARG A 42 -1.44 0.69 -20.10
CA ARG A 42 -0.23 1.52 -20.18
C ARG A 42 0.96 0.83 -19.53
N ILE A 43 2.04 0.68 -20.30
CA ILE A 43 3.27 0.03 -19.85
C ILE A 43 4.21 1.13 -19.35
N LYS A 44 4.37 1.25 -18.03
CA LYS A 44 5.29 2.22 -17.42
C LYS A 44 6.71 1.66 -17.50
N ALA A 45 7.63 2.42 -18.13
CA ALA A 45 9.05 2.09 -18.07
C ALA A 45 9.54 2.18 -16.62
N PRO A 46 10.36 1.20 -16.15
CA PRO A 46 10.86 1.21 -14.78
C PRO A 46 11.77 2.43 -14.55
N ILE A 47 11.50 3.15 -13.44
CA ILE A 47 12.15 4.42 -13.09
C ILE A 47 13.66 4.30 -12.86
N TYR A 48 14.18 3.12 -12.50
CA TYR A 48 15.61 2.88 -12.30
C TYR A 48 16.46 3.03 -13.57
N LYS A 49 15.84 3.06 -14.77
CA LYS A 49 16.53 3.32 -16.05
C LYS A 49 16.77 4.81 -16.33
N LYS A 50 16.24 5.70 -15.50
CA LYS A 50 16.47 7.13 -15.63
C LYS A 50 17.75 7.49 -14.88
N TRP A 51 18.71 8.15 -15.55
CA TRP A 51 20.03 8.48 -14.99
C TRP A 51 19.93 9.32 -13.70
N TRP A 52 18.95 10.21 -13.57
CA TRP A 52 18.71 11.03 -12.38
C TRP A 52 18.38 10.19 -11.13
N PHE A 53 17.83 8.96 -11.30
CA PHE A 53 17.58 8.03 -10.21
C PHE A 53 18.90 7.63 -9.52
N TRP A 54 19.96 7.42 -10.29
CA TRP A 54 21.29 7.11 -9.76
C TRP A 54 21.94 8.30 -9.06
N LEU A 55 21.65 9.55 -9.50
CA LEU A 55 22.11 10.75 -8.81
C LEU A 55 21.50 10.89 -7.40
N ILE A 56 20.21 10.54 -7.24
CA ILE A 56 19.56 10.56 -5.93
C ILE A 56 20.17 9.49 -5.02
N ILE A 57 20.44 8.29 -5.53
CA ILE A 57 21.10 7.23 -4.75
C ILE A 57 22.49 7.66 -4.28
N ILE A 58 23.29 8.27 -5.15
CA ILE A 58 24.62 8.78 -4.80
C ILE A 58 24.50 9.88 -3.72
N LEU A 59 23.53 10.78 -3.84
CA LEU A 59 23.32 11.84 -2.87
C LEU A 59 22.90 11.29 -1.48
N ILE A 60 22.10 10.23 -1.44
CA ILE A 60 21.74 9.56 -0.17
C ILE A 60 22.95 8.86 0.45
N ILE A 61 23.80 8.22 -0.35
CA ILE A 61 25.00 7.54 0.15
C ILE A 61 26.01 8.55 0.69
N THR A 62 26.19 9.69 0.04
CA THR A 62 27.13 10.72 0.49
C THR A 62 26.66 11.46 1.75
N SER A 63 25.35 11.62 1.95
CA SER A 63 24.81 12.26 3.16
C SER A 63 24.89 11.38 4.41
N ASN A 64 25.08 10.06 4.28
CA ASN A 64 25.25 9.16 5.43
C ASN A 64 26.72 9.01 5.90
N THR A 65 27.68 9.66 5.23
CA THR A 65 29.12 9.48 5.55
C THR A 65 29.68 10.56 6.48
N THR A 66 28.89 11.53 6.93
CA THR A 66 29.38 12.67 7.74
C THR A 66 29.03 12.63 9.22
N ASN A 67 28.58 11.52 9.78
CA ASN A 67 28.35 11.41 11.22
C ASN A 67 29.12 10.24 11.84
N ASN A 68 30.48 10.30 11.77
CA ASN A 68 31.31 9.53 12.69
C ASN A 68 32.73 10.06 12.75
N VAL A 69 32.96 11.14 13.48
CA VAL A 69 34.24 11.43 14.17
C VAL A 69 33.93 12.36 15.35
N ASN A 70 33.84 11.84 16.56
CA ASN A 70 34.46 12.46 17.72
C ASN A 70 34.73 11.37 18.77
N GLN A 71 35.95 10.90 18.74
CA GLN A 71 36.58 10.27 19.90
C GLN A 71 36.99 11.40 20.88
N ASN A 72 36.52 11.30 22.09
CA ASN A 72 37.28 11.82 23.21
C ASN A 72 37.37 10.81 24.35
N LYS A 73 38.57 10.33 24.51
CA LYS A 73 39.18 9.64 25.64
C LYS A 73 38.98 10.48 26.90
N VAL A 74 38.60 9.86 28.02
CA VAL A 74 39.24 10.04 29.32
C VAL A 74 38.57 9.19 30.40
N THR A 75 39.33 8.24 30.96
CA THR A 75 39.60 7.88 32.36
C THR A 75 38.44 7.38 33.26
N GLN A 76 38.66 6.15 33.71
CA GLN A 76 37.99 5.45 34.81
C GLN A 76 37.89 6.29 36.09
N THR A 77 36.74 6.20 36.77
CA THR A 77 36.69 5.97 38.22
C THR A 77 35.35 5.37 38.60
N THR A 78 35.41 4.37 39.42
CA THR A 78 34.45 3.49 40.08
C THR A 78 33.31 4.23 40.77
N SER A 79 32.06 3.80 40.62
CA SER A 79 31.11 3.37 41.67
C SER A 79 29.70 3.30 41.10
N GLY A 80 29.02 2.22 41.43
CA GLY A 80 27.71 1.85 40.85
C GLY A 80 26.61 2.86 41.12
N ASP A 81 25.78 2.97 40.14
CA ASP A 81 24.33 3.12 40.32
C ASP A 81 23.61 2.75 39.04
N LEU A 82 22.54 1.99 39.20
CA LEU A 82 21.71 1.48 38.15
C LEU A 82 20.96 2.66 37.52
N ILE A 83 21.41 3.14 36.36
CA ILE A 83 20.59 4.02 35.54
C ILE A 83 19.86 3.15 34.53
N GLU A 84 18.60 2.85 34.83
CA GLU A 84 17.63 2.43 33.83
C GLU A 84 17.66 3.42 32.67
N THR A 85 18.04 2.92 31.52
CA THR A 85 17.92 3.67 30.27
C THR A 85 16.45 3.86 29.98
N ASN A 86 15.87 4.96 30.41
CA ASN A 86 14.56 5.40 29.98
C ASN A 86 14.59 5.58 28.46
N LYS A 87 14.19 4.52 27.76
CA LYS A 87 13.71 4.62 26.38
C LYS A 87 12.48 5.51 26.47
N GLU A 88 12.55 6.70 25.94
CA GLU A 88 11.48 7.67 25.86
C GLU A 88 10.29 7.01 25.13
N THR A 89 9.41 6.38 25.89
CA THR A 89 8.18 5.79 25.41
C THR A 89 7.24 6.96 25.20
N GLN A 90 7.04 7.37 23.94
CA GLN A 90 5.89 8.20 23.59
C GLN A 90 4.65 7.56 24.23
N PRO A 91 3.76 8.31 24.89
CA PRO A 91 2.57 7.74 25.51
C PRO A 91 1.77 6.99 24.43
N GLN A 92 1.83 5.67 24.47
CA GLN A 92 0.99 4.83 23.64
C GLN A 92 -0.44 4.99 24.15
N ILE A 93 -1.28 5.62 23.30
CA ILE A 93 -2.73 5.69 23.52
C ILE A 93 -3.23 4.24 23.61
N SER A 94 -4.00 3.89 24.65
CA SER A 94 -4.59 2.56 24.76
C SER A 94 -5.54 2.27 23.60
N GLU A 95 -5.81 1.00 23.35
CA GLU A 95 -6.76 0.60 22.31
C GLU A 95 -8.15 1.16 22.58
N GLU A 96 -8.61 1.11 23.84
CA GLU A 96 -9.90 1.63 24.29
C GLU A 96 -9.98 3.14 24.05
N ASP A 97 -8.94 3.89 24.43
CA ASP A 97 -8.89 5.35 24.22
C ASP A 97 -8.91 5.69 22.74
N TYR A 98 -8.14 4.93 21.91
CA TYR A 98 -8.15 5.14 20.47
C TYR A 98 -9.53 4.88 19.86
N LYS A 99 -10.19 3.79 20.23
CA LYS A 99 -11.54 3.45 19.78
C LYS A 99 -12.56 4.52 20.23
N ALA A 100 -12.39 5.06 21.43
CA ALA A 100 -13.23 6.16 21.96
C ALA A 100 -13.06 7.48 21.20
N MET A 101 -11.89 7.72 20.60
CA MET A 101 -11.66 8.91 19.75
C MET A 101 -12.30 8.80 18.36
N CYS A 102 -12.73 7.61 17.95
CA CYS A 102 -13.28 7.37 16.62
C CYS A 102 -14.78 7.69 16.57
N ASP A 103 -15.14 8.70 15.80
CA ASP A 103 -16.54 9.10 15.55
C ASP A 103 -17.13 8.34 14.36
N THR A 104 -18.47 8.25 14.34
CA THR A 104 -19.21 7.74 13.19
C THR A 104 -19.60 8.89 12.28
N TYR A 105 -19.31 8.78 11.00
CA TYR A 105 -19.65 9.78 9.98
C TYR A 105 -20.55 9.17 8.91
N ASN A 106 -21.39 10.03 8.31
CA ASN A 106 -22.19 9.60 7.17
C ASN A 106 -21.27 9.39 5.95
N TYR A 107 -21.37 8.22 5.29
CA TYR A 107 -20.56 7.89 4.12
C TYR A 107 -20.67 8.93 3.01
N LYS A 108 -21.90 9.39 2.68
CA LYS A 108 -22.16 10.31 1.57
C LYS A 108 -21.48 11.66 1.78
N ASP A 109 -21.36 12.12 3.04
CA ASP A 109 -20.69 13.38 3.36
C ASP A 109 -19.19 13.27 3.15
N ILE A 110 -18.58 12.15 3.55
CA ILE A 110 -17.16 11.88 3.31
C ILE A 110 -16.89 11.74 1.82
N ALA A 111 -17.70 10.95 1.10
CA ALA A 111 -17.52 10.69 -0.33
C ALA A 111 -17.65 11.96 -1.18
N ARG A 112 -18.49 12.92 -0.77
CA ARG A 112 -18.63 14.23 -1.44
C ARG A 112 -17.50 15.19 -1.14
N ASN A 113 -16.95 15.16 0.09
CA ASN A 113 -15.97 16.14 0.56
C ASN A 113 -14.82 15.45 1.32
N PRO A 114 -14.06 14.53 0.69
CA PRO A 114 -13.07 13.70 1.40
C PRO A 114 -11.98 14.50 2.10
N ASN A 115 -11.61 15.66 1.57
CA ASN A 115 -10.59 16.52 2.15
C ASN A 115 -10.99 17.13 3.50
N ASN A 116 -12.30 17.35 3.76
CA ASN A 116 -12.80 17.88 5.03
C ASN A 116 -12.71 16.85 6.17
N TYR A 117 -12.55 15.57 5.82
CA TYR A 117 -12.48 14.46 6.76
C TYR A 117 -11.07 13.87 6.89
N LYS A 118 -10.11 14.31 6.07
CA LYS A 118 -8.75 13.84 6.13
C LYS A 118 -8.14 14.04 7.52
N ASN A 119 -7.48 13.00 8.02
CA ASN A 119 -6.88 12.91 9.36
C ASN A 119 -7.87 12.87 10.53
N LYS A 120 -9.18 12.75 10.29
CA LYS A 120 -10.15 12.52 11.37
C LYS A 120 -10.16 11.04 11.76
N TYR A 121 -10.31 10.80 13.06
CA TYR A 121 -10.54 9.47 13.61
C TYR A 121 -11.98 9.07 13.33
N MET A 122 -12.16 7.87 12.77
CA MET A 122 -13.49 7.40 12.42
C MET A 122 -13.64 5.90 12.60
N LYS A 123 -14.89 5.49 12.84
CA LYS A 123 -15.28 4.08 12.89
C LYS A 123 -16.39 3.81 11.90
N PHE A 124 -16.34 2.62 11.31
CA PHE A 124 -17.41 2.08 10.47
C PHE A 124 -17.67 0.63 10.84
N THR A 125 -18.94 0.26 10.87
CA THR A 125 -19.34 -1.15 10.93
C THR A 125 -19.89 -1.53 9.56
N GLY A 126 -19.48 -2.67 9.02
CA GLY A 126 -19.93 -3.08 7.69
C GLY A 126 -19.50 -4.48 7.30
N GLN A 127 -19.94 -4.91 6.12
CA GLN A 127 -19.62 -6.19 5.52
C GLN A 127 -18.40 -6.08 4.64
N VAL A 128 -17.45 -6.98 4.82
CA VAL A 128 -16.26 -7.12 3.98
C VAL A 128 -16.66 -7.76 2.66
N ILE A 129 -16.45 -7.07 1.56
CA ILE A 129 -16.80 -7.55 0.20
C ILE A 129 -15.57 -7.98 -0.59
N GLN A 130 -14.39 -7.67 -0.09
CA GLN A 130 -13.12 -8.14 -0.67
C GLN A 130 -12.00 -8.00 0.35
N THR A 131 -11.09 -8.97 0.36
CA THR A 131 -9.81 -8.89 1.08
C THR A 131 -8.65 -9.21 0.14
N SER A 132 -7.52 -8.58 0.36
CA SER A 132 -6.26 -8.87 -0.36
C SER A 132 -5.08 -8.49 0.50
N GLU A 133 -4.00 -9.26 0.40
CA GLU A 133 -2.78 -9.01 1.16
C GLU A 133 -1.59 -8.89 0.20
N ALA A 134 -0.79 -7.85 0.39
CA ALA A 134 0.44 -7.64 -0.35
C ALA A 134 1.49 -6.95 0.54
N TRP A 135 2.68 -7.55 0.63
CA TRP A 135 3.84 -6.98 1.34
C TRP A 135 3.54 -6.58 2.80
N GLY A 136 2.82 -7.45 3.53
CA GLY A 136 2.46 -7.25 4.94
C GLY A 136 1.42 -6.14 5.16
N THR A 137 0.75 -5.70 4.12
CA THR A 137 -0.39 -4.79 4.21
C THR A 137 -1.63 -5.51 3.71
N VAL A 138 -2.65 -5.54 4.55
CA VAL A 138 -3.97 -6.05 4.19
C VAL A 138 -4.82 -4.89 3.70
N THR A 139 -5.48 -5.12 2.59
CA THR A 139 -6.46 -4.21 2.02
C THR A 139 -7.82 -4.89 2.04
N ILE A 140 -8.81 -4.23 2.61
CA ILE A 140 -10.19 -4.67 2.59
C ILE A 140 -11.10 -3.61 1.96
N ARG A 141 -12.15 -4.05 1.31
CA ARG A 141 -13.28 -3.21 0.91
C ARG A 141 -14.47 -3.58 1.78
N VAL A 142 -15.04 -2.58 2.44
CA VAL A 142 -16.12 -2.76 3.41
C VAL A 142 -17.30 -1.91 2.99
N ASN A 143 -18.46 -2.54 2.82
CA ASN A 143 -19.73 -1.85 2.63
C ASN A 143 -20.28 -1.43 3.99
N VAL A 144 -20.51 -0.13 4.20
CA VAL A 144 -20.69 0.46 5.55
C VAL A 144 -22.09 1.02 5.81
N THR A 145 -22.97 0.97 4.82
CA THR A 145 -24.34 1.44 4.95
C THR A 145 -25.31 0.29 4.65
N LYS A 146 -26.34 0.11 5.47
CA LYS A 146 -27.45 -0.78 5.14
C LYS A 146 -28.58 0.00 4.49
N ASN A 147 -29.11 -0.52 3.38
CA ASN A 147 -30.28 0.04 2.73
C ASN A 147 -31.59 -0.49 3.37
N GLU A 148 -32.74 -0.06 2.85
CA GLU A 148 -34.06 -0.44 3.34
C GLU A 148 -34.39 -1.95 3.21
N TYR A 149 -33.63 -2.68 2.37
CA TYR A 149 -33.77 -4.13 2.17
C TYR A 149 -32.70 -4.92 2.93
N ASP A 150 -31.98 -4.29 3.88
CA ASP A 150 -30.94 -4.89 4.71
C ASP A 150 -29.67 -5.31 3.95
N PHE A 151 -29.48 -4.85 2.69
CA PHE A 151 -28.25 -5.06 1.93
C PHE A 151 -27.21 -4.00 2.27
N TRP A 152 -25.95 -4.45 2.34
CA TRP A 152 -24.81 -3.58 2.56
C TRP A 152 -24.39 -2.88 1.26
N GLU A 153 -24.19 -1.57 1.35
CA GLU A 153 -23.76 -0.68 0.27
C GLU A 153 -22.77 0.37 0.77
N ASP A 154 -22.33 1.26 -0.11
CA ASP A 154 -21.43 2.38 0.23
C ASP A 154 -20.03 1.90 0.68
N THR A 155 -19.18 1.59 -0.29
CA THR A 155 -17.88 0.95 -0.05
C THR A 155 -16.82 1.95 0.45
N VAL A 156 -16.09 1.61 1.51
CA VAL A 156 -14.83 2.24 1.92
C VAL A 156 -13.63 1.34 1.57
N TYR A 157 -12.51 1.96 1.26
CA TYR A 157 -11.21 1.31 1.06
C TYR A 157 -10.45 1.38 2.37
N ALA A 158 -10.17 0.25 2.99
CA ALA A 158 -9.49 0.20 4.27
C ALA A 158 -8.19 -0.60 4.16
N THR A 159 -7.15 -0.12 4.84
CA THR A 159 -5.84 -0.80 4.89
C THR A 159 -5.39 -0.95 6.32
N TYR A 160 -4.78 -2.09 6.66
CA TYR A 160 -4.15 -2.32 7.95
C TYR A 160 -2.94 -3.21 7.82
N LYS A 161 -2.15 -3.28 8.89
CA LYS A 161 -1.07 -4.25 9.04
C LYS A 161 -1.35 -5.11 10.25
N TYR A 162 -1.05 -6.38 10.16
CA TYR A 162 -1.08 -7.24 11.34
C TYR A 162 -0.12 -6.70 12.41
N SER A 163 -0.56 -6.68 13.64
CA SER A 163 0.27 -6.37 14.81
C SER A 163 1.08 -7.58 15.27
N ASP A 164 0.58 -8.79 14.99
CA ASP A 164 1.20 -10.07 15.30
C ASP A 164 0.94 -11.07 14.15
N GLU A 165 1.88 -12.00 13.92
CA GLU A 165 1.74 -13.06 12.90
C GLU A 165 0.59 -14.05 13.22
N ASN A 166 0.17 -14.12 14.50
CA ASN A 166 -0.93 -14.96 14.97
C ASN A 166 -2.28 -14.21 15.05
N GLU A 167 -2.33 -12.94 14.62
CA GLU A 167 -3.57 -12.17 14.60
C GLU A 167 -4.61 -12.83 13.68
N SER A 168 -5.86 -12.89 14.12
CA SER A 168 -6.97 -13.41 13.33
C SER A 168 -7.10 -12.62 12.02
N LYS A 169 -7.41 -13.32 10.93
CA LYS A 169 -7.59 -12.70 9.61
C LYS A 169 -9.05 -12.27 9.42
N ILE A 170 -9.23 -11.12 8.80
CA ILE A 170 -10.53 -10.70 8.28
C ILE A 170 -10.77 -11.42 6.96
N LEU A 171 -11.94 -12.02 6.82
CA LEU A 171 -12.37 -12.75 5.61
C LEU A 171 -13.46 -11.99 4.85
N GLU A 172 -13.70 -12.40 3.60
CA GLU A 172 -14.88 -11.94 2.85
C GLU A 172 -16.15 -12.40 3.56
N ASP A 173 -17.19 -11.58 3.48
CA ASP A 173 -18.48 -11.70 4.16
C ASP A 173 -18.48 -11.47 5.68
N ASP A 174 -17.32 -11.30 6.33
CA ASP A 174 -17.27 -10.90 7.74
C ASP A 174 -17.97 -9.55 7.96
N ILE A 175 -18.65 -9.45 9.10
CA ILE A 175 -19.12 -8.17 9.61
C ILE A 175 -18.09 -7.64 10.60
N VAL A 176 -17.48 -6.50 10.28
CA VAL A 176 -16.41 -5.93 11.08
C VAL A 176 -16.75 -4.50 11.51
N THR A 177 -16.23 -4.10 12.67
CA THR A 177 -16.11 -2.67 13.02
C THR A 177 -14.65 -2.28 12.88
N ILE A 178 -14.34 -1.35 11.99
CA ILE A 178 -13.00 -0.82 11.78
C ILE A 178 -12.85 0.54 12.45
N TYR A 179 -11.69 0.80 13.05
CA TYR A 179 -11.32 2.05 13.72
C TYR A 179 -10.02 2.56 13.11
N GLY A 180 -10.03 3.79 12.60
CA GLY A 180 -8.87 4.28 11.87
C GLY A 180 -8.91 5.78 11.58
N ILE A 181 -7.99 6.21 10.75
CA ILE A 181 -7.84 7.60 10.32
C ILE A 181 -8.22 7.70 8.84
N CYS A 182 -9.08 8.66 8.51
CA CYS A 182 -9.40 8.99 7.13
C CYS A 182 -8.17 9.54 6.39
N LYS A 183 -7.86 8.94 5.25
CA LYS A 183 -6.74 9.38 4.38
C LYS A 183 -7.22 10.19 3.17
N GLY A 184 -8.51 10.53 3.14
CA GLY A 184 -9.15 11.16 1.99
C GLY A 184 -9.79 10.10 1.10
N ASP A 185 -9.60 10.19 -0.20
CA ASP A 185 -10.11 9.26 -1.19
C ASP A 185 -9.01 8.39 -1.80
N LYS A 186 -9.41 7.26 -2.34
CA LYS A 186 -8.58 6.32 -3.09
C LYS A 186 -9.24 6.01 -4.43
N THR A 187 -8.51 6.26 -5.51
CA THR A 187 -8.92 5.83 -6.85
C THR A 187 -8.23 4.53 -7.21
N TYR A 188 -8.99 3.56 -7.67
CA TYR A 188 -8.49 2.29 -8.22
C TYR A 188 -9.22 1.95 -9.52
N THR A 189 -8.62 1.08 -10.33
CA THR A 189 -9.26 0.61 -11.57
C THR A 189 -10.04 -0.67 -11.26
N SER A 190 -11.34 -0.66 -11.54
CA SER A 190 -12.19 -1.85 -11.40
C SER A 190 -11.83 -2.92 -12.45
N VAL A 191 -12.34 -4.14 -12.25
CA VAL A 191 -12.16 -5.24 -13.22
C VAL A 191 -12.74 -4.94 -14.60
N LEU A 192 -13.73 -4.03 -14.68
CA LEU A 192 -14.33 -3.55 -15.95
C LEU A 192 -13.53 -2.39 -16.58
N GLY A 193 -12.36 -2.03 -16.02
CA GLY A 193 -11.48 -0.98 -16.54
C GLY A 193 -11.88 0.46 -16.16
N SER A 194 -12.96 0.66 -15.42
CA SER A 194 -13.41 1.98 -14.95
C SER A 194 -12.65 2.40 -13.70
N ASN A 195 -12.34 3.70 -13.58
CA ASN A 195 -11.81 4.26 -12.36
C ASN A 195 -12.92 4.47 -11.34
N VAL A 196 -12.73 3.93 -10.13
CA VAL A 196 -13.63 4.09 -9.00
C VAL A 196 -12.89 4.83 -7.90
N THR A 197 -13.52 5.88 -7.36
CA THR A 197 -12.97 6.68 -6.25
C THR A 197 -13.88 6.54 -5.03
N ILE A 198 -13.32 6.08 -3.92
CA ILE A 198 -14.04 5.84 -2.66
C ILE A 198 -13.23 6.36 -1.47
N PRO A 199 -13.86 6.65 -0.32
CA PRO A 199 -13.17 7.03 0.91
C PRO A 199 -12.14 5.98 1.33
N SER A 200 -11.00 6.46 1.82
CA SER A 200 -9.88 5.61 2.25
C SER A 200 -9.58 5.81 3.73
N ILE A 201 -9.40 4.68 4.44
CA ILE A 201 -9.17 4.63 5.88
C ILE A 201 -7.94 3.79 6.16
N GLU A 202 -7.00 4.33 6.93
CA GLU A 202 -5.92 3.59 7.54
C GLU A 202 -6.39 3.07 8.88
N VAL A 203 -6.65 1.77 8.96
CA VAL A 203 -7.20 1.09 10.15
C VAL A 203 -6.08 0.83 11.14
N LYS A 204 -6.35 1.14 12.41
CA LYS A 204 -5.47 0.85 13.54
C LYS A 204 -5.95 -0.37 14.32
N TYR A 205 -7.26 -0.46 14.55
CA TYR A 205 -7.92 -1.56 15.26
C TYR A 205 -9.20 -1.99 14.54
N TRP A 206 -9.62 -3.21 14.76
CA TRP A 206 -10.87 -3.73 14.24
C TRP A 206 -11.45 -4.80 15.18
N ASP A 207 -12.78 -4.94 15.15
CA ASP A 207 -13.51 -5.95 15.90
C ASP A 207 -14.36 -6.77 14.93
N LEU A 208 -14.31 -8.09 15.08
CA LEU A 208 -15.23 -8.98 14.38
C LEU A 208 -16.59 -8.94 15.10
N LYS A 209 -17.66 -8.76 14.35
CA LYS A 209 -19.03 -8.87 14.87
C LYS A 209 -19.53 -10.28 14.64
N SER A 210 -19.77 -10.98 15.73
CA SER A 210 -20.45 -12.29 15.73
C SER A 210 -21.96 -12.12 15.55
#